data_89ee418d4c29d7d2f3b45b242d9319a7
#
_entry.id   89ee418d4c29d7d2f3b45b242d9319a7
#
_cell.length_a   1.000
_cell.length_b   1.000
_cell.length_c   1.000
_cell.angle_alpha   90.00
_cell.angle_beta   90.00
_cell.angle_gamma   90.00
#
_symmetry.space_group_name_H-M   'P 1'
#
loop_
_entity.id
_entity.type
_entity.pdbx_description
1 polymer ?
#
loop_
_entity_poly.entity_id
_entity_poly.type
_entity_poly.pdbx_seq_one_letter_code
_entity_poly.pdbx_strand_id
1 'polypeptide(L)'
;MGKTRHSTGGKVLGGSHPLGIWLGGGLAAGVALAIRLWAGSPHTLIHALGAGALIPPVWLLGLLWLAGFFLFGCAGGLVLCDRGGGPARSVWRFRGGMYFLLSLFLGLLWYPLLFRAQALWLSWLMLGLCIAMAVLCLLSWVRVRRICLLFGGLYILWLVFLFFLQLAVNLHG
;
A
#
# COMPACT_ATOMS: atom_id res chain seq x y z
N MET A 1 32.32 -32.98 40.46
CA MET A 1 32.36 -31.50 40.31
C MET A 1 32.05 -31.13 38.87
N GLY A 2 30.77 -31.00 38.53
CA GLY A 2 30.29 -30.68 37.17
C GLY A 2 30.02 -29.19 37.06
N LYS A 3 30.79 -28.48 36.21
CA LYS A 3 30.56 -27.09 35.85
C LYS A 3 29.38 -26.98 34.86
N THR A 4 28.21 -26.59 35.35
CA THR A 4 27.10 -26.15 34.49
C THR A 4 27.47 -24.85 33.78
N ARG A 5 27.79 -24.91 32.47
CA ARG A 5 27.84 -23.73 31.63
C ARG A 5 26.44 -23.15 31.45
N HIS A 6 26.19 -22.07 32.14
CA HIS A 6 25.08 -21.17 31.80
C HIS A 6 25.36 -20.58 30.40
N SER A 7 24.72 -21.16 29.41
CA SER A 7 24.60 -20.53 28.09
C SER A 7 23.69 -19.33 28.25
N THR A 8 24.25 -18.14 28.38
CA THR A 8 23.59 -16.88 28.20
C THR A 8 23.16 -16.78 26.75
N GLY A 9 21.96 -17.31 26.47
CA GLY A 9 21.29 -17.15 25.19
C GLY A 9 21.04 -15.66 24.94
N GLY A 10 22.00 -15.01 24.31
CA GLY A 10 21.79 -13.68 23.77
C GLY A 10 20.58 -13.73 22.86
N LYS A 11 19.48 -13.08 23.26
CA LYS A 11 18.35 -12.75 22.38
C LYS A 11 18.94 -11.94 21.22
N VAL A 12 19.25 -12.62 20.12
CA VAL A 12 19.47 -11.96 18.84
C VAL A 12 18.12 -11.36 18.48
N LEU A 13 17.90 -10.13 18.90
CA LEU A 13 16.85 -9.29 18.39
C LEU A 13 17.11 -9.16 16.90
N GLY A 14 16.42 -9.97 16.11
CA GLY A 14 16.39 -9.86 14.65
C GLY A 14 15.91 -8.47 14.30
N GLY A 15 16.83 -7.51 14.27
CA GLY A 15 16.54 -6.11 14.02
C GLY A 15 16.04 -5.95 12.59
N SER A 16 14.78 -5.60 12.42
CA SER A 16 14.37 -4.95 11.19
C SER A 16 15.21 -3.69 11.08
N HIS A 17 16.08 -3.62 10.08
CA HIS A 17 16.87 -2.41 9.84
C HIS A 17 15.89 -1.26 9.58
N PRO A 18 15.87 -0.20 10.41
CA PRO A 18 14.94 0.93 10.23
C PRO A 18 15.06 1.54 8.83
N LEU A 19 16.24 1.47 8.24
CA LEU A 19 16.51 1.88 6.87
C LEU A 19 15.63 1.17 5.83
N GLY A 20 15.35 -0.13 5.99
CA GLY A 20 14.48 -0.87 5.05
C GLY A 20 13.05 -0.38 5.04
N ILE A 21 12.53 0.07 6.19
CA ILE A 21 11.18 0.64 6.32
C ILE A 21 11.08 1.93 5.52
N TRP A 22 12.00 2.87 5.77
CA TRP A 22 12.02 4.17 5.10
C TRP A 22 12.30 4.06 3.60
N LEU A 23 13.19 3.16 3.19
CA LEU A 23 13.46 2.89 1.79
C LEU A 23 12.24 2.31 1.07
N GLY A 24 11.53 1.35 1.68
CA GLY A 24 10.32 0.78 1.11
C GLY A 24 9.21 1.83 0.93
N GLY A 25 8.98 2.66 1.96
CA GLY A 25 8.04 3.77 1.91
C GLY A 25 8.42 4.83 0.88
N GLY A 26 9.69 5.25 0.89
CA GLY A 26 10.20 6.27 -0.03
C GLY A 26 10.14 5.83 -1.49
N LEU A 27 10.52 4.58 -1.81
CA LEU A 27 10.42 4.04 -3.16
C LEU A 27 8.98 3.97 -3.65
N ALA A 28 8.06 3.43 -2.85
CA ALA A 28 6.66 3.33 -3.24
C ALA A 28 6.03 4.72 -3.47
N ALA A 29 6.27 5.68 -2.58
CA ALA A 29 5.78 7.05 -2.73
C ALA A 29 6.46 7.78 -3.90
N GLY A 30 7.74 7.56 -4.13
CA GLY A 30 8.49 8.15 -5.24
C GLY A 30 7.95 7.71 -6.61
N VAL A 31 7.70 6.40 -6.77
CA VAL A 31 7.09 5.87 -8.00
C VAL A 31 5.66 6.40 -8.17
N ALA A 32 4.88 6.46 -7.10
CA ALA A 32 3.54 7.04 -7.13
C ALA A 32 3.57 8.51 -7.54
N LEU A 33 4.49 9.30 -6.99
CA LEU A 33 4.67 10.71 -7.37
C LEU A 33 5.04 10.85 -8.85
N ALA A 34 5.96 10.03 -9.36
CA ALA A 34 6.37 10.06 -10.77
C ALA A 34 5.18 9.78 -11.69
N ILE A 35 4.35 8.79 -11.37
CA ILE A 35 3.14 8.47 -12.15
C ILE A 35 2.12 9.61 -12.07
N ARG A 36 1.93 10.23 -10.90
CA ARG A 36 1.05 11.38 -10.76
C ARG A 36 1.50 12.56 -11.63
N LEU A 37 2.78 12.87 -11.63
CA LEU A 37 3.34 13.94 -12.47
C LEU A 37 3.19 13.64 -13.96
N TRP A 38 3.35 12.38 -14.36
CA TRP A 38 3.18 11.94 -15.75
C TRP A 38 1.71 11.91 -16.20
N ALA A 39 0.78 11.48 -15.34
CA ALA A 39 -0.64 11.36 -15.68
C ALA A 39 -1.38 12.69 -15.72
N GLY A 40 -0.80 13.77 -15.16
CA GLY A 40 -1.36 15.12 -15.19
C GLY A 40 -2.25 15.45 -14.00
N SER A 41 -2.87 16.64 -14.07
CA SER A 41 -3.69 17.17 -12.98
C SER A 41 -5.13 16.66 -13.05
N PRO A 42 -5.73 16.25 -11.91
CA PRO A 42 -7.12 15.80 -11.84
C PRO A 42 -8.16 16.92 -11.97
N HIS A 43 -7.75 18.19 -12.04
CA HIS A 43 -8.65 19.35 -12.04
C HIS A 43 -9.70 19.29 -13.15
N THR A 44 -9.31 18.90 -14.37
CA THR A 44 -10.20 18.89 -15.54
C THR A 44 -11.35 17.88 -15.37
N LEU A 45 -11.05 16.70 -14.84
CA LEU A 45 -12.05 15.64 -14.63
C LEU A 45 -13.02 16.01 -13.50
N ILE A 46 -12.51 16.56 -12.40
CA ILE A 46 -13.32 16.94 -11.24
C ILE A 46 -14.30 18.07 -11.60
N HIS A 47 -13.85 19.05 -12.39
CA HIS A 47 -14.73 20.11 -12.88
C HIS A 47 -15.78 19.59 -13.88
N ALA A 48 -15.40 18.66 -14.78
CA ALA A 48 -16.30 18.08 -15.76
C ALA A 48 -17.43 17.25 -15.12
N LEU A 49 -17.16 16.62 -13.98
CA LEU A 49 -18.13 15.77 -13.28
C LEU A 49 -19.08 16.53 -12.35
N GLY A 50 -18.94 17.86 -12.22
CA GLY A 50 -19.83 18.67 -11.35
C GLY A 50 -19.82 18.29 -9.86
N ALA A 51 -18.94 17.36 -9.46
CA ALA A 51 -18.89 16.74 -8.13
C ALA A 51 -18.16 17.60 -7.08
N GLY A 52 -17.96 18.89 -7.35
CA GLY A 52 -17.12 19.78 -6.53
C GLY A 52 -17.47 19.91 -5.05
N ALA A 53 -18.73 19.61 -4.67
CA ALA A 53 -19.16 19.69 -3.26
C ALA A 53 -18.88 18.41 -2.45
N LEU A 54 -18.74 17.26 -3.11
CA LEU A 54 -18.54 15.94 -2.46
C LEU A 54 -17.07 15.49 -2.41
N ILE A 55 -16.22 16.12 -3.21
CA ILE A 55 -14.81 15.69 -3.36
C ILE A 55 -13.91 16.56 -2.50
N PRO A 56 -13.04 15.98 -1.65
CA PRO A 56 -12.03 16.74 -0.92
C PRO A 56 -11.14 17.55 -1.87
N PRO A 57 -10.50 18.62 -1.40
CA PRO A 57 -9.57 19.40 -2.20
C PRO A 57 -8.54 18.51 -2.92
N VAL A 58 -8.30 18.75 -4.21
CA VAL A 58 -7.43 17.93 -5.07
C VAL A 58 -6.02 17.73 -4.49
N TRP A 59 -5.49 18.76 -3.84
CA TRP A 59 -4.18 18.66 -3.19
C TRP A 59 -4.19 17.67 -2.02
N LEU A 60 -5.30 17.63 -1.24
CA LEU A 60 -5.46 16.72 -0.11
C LEU A 60 -5.59 15.26 -0.60
N LEU A 61 -6.41 15.02 -1.63
CA LEU A 61 -6.50 13.70 -2.27
C LEU A 61 -5.15 13.21 -2.75
N GLY A 62 -4.37 14.08 -3.37
CA GLY A 62 -3.03 13.74 -3.83
C GLY A 62 -2.05 13.46 -2.71
N LEU A 63 -2.12 14.23 -1.61
CA LEU A 63 -1.29 14.00 -0.43
C LEU A 63 -1.63 12.66 0.23
N LEU A 64 -2.91 12.39 0.44
CA LEU A 64 -3.39 11.14 1.05
C LEU A 64 -3.05 9.93 0.17
N TRP A 65 -3.11 10.07 -1.14
CA TRP A 65 -2.70 9.03 -2.08
C TRP A 65 -1.22 8.68 -1.94
N LEU A 66 -0.34 9.69 -1.91
CA LEU A 66 1.10 9.50 -1.68
C LEU A 66 1.38 8.92 -0.28
N ALA A 67 0.70 9.42 0.75
CA ALA A 67 0.83 8.92 2.11
C ALA A 67 0.40 7.44 2.21
N GLY A 68 -0.67 7.04 1.51
CA GLY A 68 -1.11 5.64 1.42
C GLY A 68 -0.04 4.73 0.83
N PHE A 69 0.57 5.12 -0.30
CA PHE A 69 1.67 4.36 -0.90
C PHE A 69 2.90 4.32 0.00
N PHE A 70 3.23 5.41 0.67
CA PHE A 70 4.33 5.47 1.63
C PHE A 70 4.10 4.48 2.78
N LEU A 71 2.92 4.49 3.42
CA LEU A 71 2.58 3.60 4.52
C LEU A 71 2.62 2.12 4.08
N PHE A 72 2.05 1.82 2.91
CA PHE A 72 2.05 0.46 2.37
C PHE A 72 3.47 0.00 2.01
N GLY A 73 4.29 0.88 1.46
CA GLY A 73 5.72 0.65 1.21
C GLY A 73 6.52 0.41 2.49
N CYS A 74 6.21 1.14 3.58
CA CYS A 74 6.80 0.91 4.91
C CYS A 74 6.45 -0.49 5.44
N ALA A 75 5.20 -0.94 5.27
CA ALA A 75 4.79 -2.31 5.62
C ALA A 75 5.60 -3.34 4.82
N GLY A 76 5.81 -3.09 3.51
CA GLY A 76 6.64 -3.92 2.65
C GLY A 76 8.10 -3.98 3.13
N GLY A 77 8.68 -2.84 3.42
CA GLY A 77 10.06 -2.74 3.95
C GLY A 77 10.24 -3.49 5.28
N LEU A 78 9.24 -3.38 6.19
CA LEU A 78 9.24 -4.12 7.46
C LEU A 78 9.31 -5.63 7.28
N VAL A 79 8.57 -6.19 6.31
CA VAL A 79 8.45 -7.63 6.12
C VAL A 79 9.56 -8.17 5.24
N LEU A 80 9.90 -7.49 4.16
CA LEU A 80 10.89 -7.95 3.19
C LEU A 80 12.32 -7.87 3.74
N CYS A 81 12.61 -6.88 4.60
CA CYS A 81 13.90 -6.74 5.27
C CYS A 81 14.02 -7.58 6.55
N ASP A 82 12.95 -8.28 6.99
CA ASP A 82 13.00 -9.17 8.14
C ASP A 82 13.74 -10.47 7.76
N ARG A 83 14.96 -10.60 8.25
CA ARG A 83 15.81 -11.80 8.04
C ARG A 83 15.55 -12.91 9.05
N GLY A 84 14.69 -12.68 10.05
CA GLY A 84 14.35 -13.66 11.09
C GLY A 84 13.19 -14.58 10.67
N GLY A 85 13.21 -15.81 11.15
CA GLY A 85 12.09 -16.74 11.05
C GLY A 85 12.38 -18.02 10.26
N GLY A 86 11.73 -19.12 10.66
CA GLY A 86 11.83 -20.42 10.02
C GLY A 86 11.15 -20.48 8.62
N PRO A 87 11.20 -21.66 7.96
CA PRO A 87 10.71 -21.84 6.58
C PRO A 87 9.23 -21.44 6.41
N ALA A 88 8.38 -21.66 7.40
CA ALA A 88 6.98 -21.26 7.35
C ALA A 88 6.80 -19.73 7.20
N ARG A 89 7.62 -18.92 7.89
CA ARG A 89 7.57 -17.45 7.76
C ARG A 89 8.05 -16.97 6.39
N SER A 90 9.01 -17.66 5.80
CA SER A 90 9.53 -17.30 4.47
C SER A 90 8.44 -17.47 3.40
N VAL A 91 7.61 -18.51 3.47
CA VAL A 91 6.47 -18.72 2.57
C VAL A 91 5.47 -17.57 2.67
N TRP A 92 5.06 -17.19 3.89
CA TRP A 92 4.10 -16.09 4.08
C TRP A 92 4.67 -14.73 3.64
N ARG A 93 5.96 -14.51 3.85
CA ARG A 93 6.67 -13.32 3.38
C ARG A 93 6.69 -13.24 1.86
N PHE A 94 7.01 -14.35 1.18
CA PHE A 94 7.03 -14.42 -0.28
C PHE A 94 5.63 -14.21 -0.88
N ARG A 95 4.63 -14.95 -0.42
CA ARG A 95 3.23 -14.80 -0.87
C ARG A 95 2.72 -13.38 -0.68
N GLY A 96 2.93 -12.81 0.50
CA GLY A 96 2.56 -11.42 0.78
C GLY A 96 3.32 -10.43 -0.10
N GLY A 97 4.60 -10.70 -0.41
CA GLY A 97 5.39 -9.90 -1.34
C GLY A 97 4.83 -9.88 -2.76
N MET A 98 4.36 -11.03 -3.26
CA MET A 98 3.70 -11.12 -4.57
C MET A 98 2.40 -10.29 -4.61
N TYR A 99 1.55 -10.44 -3.58
CA TYR A 99 0.32 -9.65 -3.48
C TYR A 99 0.60 -8.16 -3.30
N PHE A 100 1.67 -7.80 -2.59
CA PHE A 100 2.13 -6.42 -2.43
C PHE A 100 2.50 -5.80 -3.77
N LEU A 101 3.35 -6.46 -4.56
CA LEU A 101 3.75 -5.97 -5.88
C LEU A 101 2.55 -5.82 -6.82
N LEU A 102 1.64 -6.80 -6.81
CA LEU A 102 0.44 -6.75 -7.63
C LEU A 102 -0.49 -5.60 -7.20
N SER A 103 -0.70 -5.42 -5.88
CA SER A 103 -1.49 -4.30 -5.36
C SER A 103 -0.86 -2.95 -5.67
N LEU A 104 0.46 -2.81 -5.55
CA LEU A 104 1.18 -1.59 -5.96
C LEU A 104 0.97 -1.31 -7.45
N PHE A 105 1.17 -2.31 -8.31
CA PHE A 105 0.99 -2.16 -9.75
C PHE A 105 -0.44 -1.71 -10.11
N LEU A 106 -1.46 -2.37 -9.55
CA LEU A 106 -2.86 -2.02 -9.78
C LEU A 106 -3.19 -0.61 -9.27
N GLY A 107 -2.71 -0.25 -8.08
CA GLY A 107 -2.91 1.08 -7.50
C GLY A 107 -2.22 2.19 -8.30
N LEU A 108 -1.05 1.90 -8.86
CA LEU A 108 -0.33 2.84 -9.73
C LEU A 108 -1.02 2.99 -11.09
N LEU A 109 -1.57 1.88 -11.63
CA LEU A 109 -2.29 1.88 -12.91
C LEU A 109 -3.65 2.57 -12.81
N TRP A 110 -4.29 2.53 -11.63
CA TRP A 110 -5.58 3.19 -11.39
C TRP A 110 -5.56 4.68 -11.71
N TYR A 111 -4.50 5.39 -11.31
CA TYR A 111 -4.41 6.83 -11.47
C TYR A 111 -4.43 7.28 -12.95
N PRO A 112 -3.58 6.77 -13.86
CA PRO A 112 -3.64 7.11 -15.27
C PRO A 112 -4.91 6.62 -15.98
N LEU A 113 -5.49 5.50 -15.57
CA LEU A 113 -6.78 5.03 -16.10
C LEU A 113 -7.91 6.01 -15.79
N LEU A 114 -7.93 6.56 -14.57
CA LEU A 114 -8.95 7.51 -14.17
C LEU A 114 -8.74 8.88 -14.83
N PHE A 115 -7.54 9.46 -14.73
CA PHE A 115 -7.31 10.86 -15.07
C PHE A 115 -6.85 11.08 -16.51
N ARG A 116 -6.17 10.13 -17.12
CA ARG A 116 -5.69 10.27 -18.50
C ARG A 116 -6.58 9.55 -19.51
N ALA A 117 -6.96 8.31 -19.24
CA ALA A 117 -7.80 7.52 -20.12
C ALA A 117 -9.30 7.77 -19.91
N GLN A 118 -9.70 8.42 -18.82
CA GLN A 118 -11.09 8.70 -18.41
C GLN A 118 -11.98 7.43 -18.40
N ALA A 119 -11.36 6.27 -18.18
CA ALA A 119 -12.03 4.97 -18.16
C ALA A 119 -12.63 4.70 -16.77
N LEU A 120 -13.73 5.41 -16.43
CA LEU A 120 -14.33 5.45 -15.09
C LEU A 120 -14.64 4.06 -14.53
N TRP A 121 -15.34 3.22 -15.26
CA TRP A 121 -15.73 1.88 -14.80
C TRP A 121 -14.54 0.92 -14.71
N LEU A 122 -13.60 1.01 -15.67
CA LEU A 122 -12.40 0.19 -15.65
C LEU A 122 -11.51 0.54 -14.47
N SER A 123 -11.30 1.83 -14.20
CA SER A 123 -10.52 2.28 -13.05
C SER A 123 -11.16 1.87 -11.72
N TRP A 124 -12.49 1.89 -11.62
CA TRP A 124 -13.22 1.40 -10.44
C TRP A 124 -13.00 -0.10 -10.20
N LEU A 125 -13.09 -0.93 -11.26
CA LEU A 125 -12.79 -2.36 -11.18
C LEU A 125 -11.34 -2.64 -10.75
N MET A 126 -10.37 -1.86 -11.30
CA MET A 126 -8.95 -1.96 -10.92
C MET A 126 -8.73 -1.60 -9.46
N LEU A 127 -9.45 -0.61 -8.95
CA LEU A 127 -9.38 -0.22 -7.53
C LEU A 127 -9.94 -1.34 -6.62
N GLY A 128 -11.06 -1.98 -7.00
CA GLY A 128 -11.60 -3.13 -6.30
C GLY A 128 -10.62 -4.30 -6.24
N LEU A 129 -9.97 -4.60 -7.36
CA LEU A 129 -8.95 -5.65 -7.43
C LEU A 129 -7.72 -5.29 -6.59
N CYS A 130 -7.31 -4.01 -6.60
CA CYS A 130 -6.23 -3.50 -5.76
C CYS A 130 -6.52 -3.72 -4.27
N ILE A 131 -7.76 -3.42 -3.81
CA ILE A 131 -8.19 -3.67 -2.43
C ILE A 131 -8.10 -5.17 -2.10
N ALA A 132 -8.60 -6.04 -2.97
CA ALA A 132 -8.53 -7.49 -2.75
C ALA A 132 -7.09 -7.97 -2.58
N MET A 133 -6.17 -7.52 -3.44
CA MET A 133 -4.74 -7.86 -3.35
C MET A 133 -4.09 -7.28 -2.09
N ALA A 134 -4.43 -6.05 -1.69
CA ALA A 134 -3.94 -5.43 -0.46
C ALA A 134 -4.39 -6.19 0.79
N VAL A 135 -5.64 -6.66 0.83
CA VAL A 135 -6.17 -7.50 1.91
C VAL A 135 -5.43 -8.83 1.98
N LEU A 136 -5.25 -9.54 0.86
CA LEU A 136 -4.49 -10.79 0.81
C LEU A 136 -3.04 -10.63 1.24
N CYS A 137 -2.41 -9.51 0.85
CA CYS A 137 -1.09 -9.12 1.31
C CYS A 137 -1.06 -8.96 2.84
N LEU A 138 -1.98 -8.18 3.38
CA LEU A 138 -2.06 -7.90 4.81
C LEU A 138 -2.30 -9.17 5.62
N LEU A 139 -3.24 -10.04 5.21
CA LEU A 139 -3.51 -11.33 5.85
C LEU A 139 -2.27 -12.25 5.86
N SER A 140 -1.45 -12.18 4.83
CA SER A 140 -0.20 -12.92 4.76
C SER A 140 0.85 -12.33 5.71
N TRP A 141 0.99 -11.02 5.76
CA TRP A 141 2.03 -10.32 6.51
C TRP A 141 1.75 -10.19 8.01
N VAL A 142 0.49 -10.15 8.43
CA VAL A 142 0.12 -10.18 9.86
C VAL A 142 0.65 -11.44 10.55
N ARG A 143 0.75 -12.57 9.83
CA ARG A 143 1.36 -13.82 10.33
C ARG A 143 2.87 -13.71 10.53
N VAL A 144 3.51 -12.74 9.87
CA VAL A 144 4.94 -12.44 10.02
C VAL A 144 5.17 -11.39 11.11
N ARG A 145 4.48 -10.24 11.01
CA ARG A 145 4.55 -9.13 11.96
C ARG A 145 3.20 -8.42 12.11
N ARG A 146 2.65 -8.41 13.32
CA ARG A 146 1.35 -7.78 13.62
C ARG A 146 1.32 -6.26 13.35
N ILE A 147 2.45 -5.57 13.45
CA ILE A 147 2.55 -4.13 13.20
C ILE A 147 2.18 -3.77 11.74
N CYS A 148 2.28 -4.71 10.79
CA CYS A 148 1.84 -4.50 9.41
C CYS A 148 0.34 -4.21 9.33
N LEU A 149 -0.46 -4.64 10.34
CA LEU A 149 -1.89 -4.34 10.42
C LEU A 149 -2.14 -2.82 10.50
N LEU A 150 -1.30 -2.08 11.23
CA LEU A 150 -1.44 -0.63 11.34
C LEU A 150 -1.18 0.06 10.00
N PHE A 151 -0.04 -0.21 9.39
CA PHE A 151 0.34 0.45 8.13
C PHE A 151 -0.52 0.01 6.94
N GLY A 152 -0.70 -1.30 6.79
CA GLY A 152 -1.51 -1.86 5.71
C GLY A 152 -3.01 -1.61 5.91
N GLY A 153 -3.49 -1.61 7.16
CA GLY A 153 -4.88 -1.31 7.49
C GLY A 153 -5.27 0.12 7.14
N LEU A 154 -4.42 1.10 7.46
CA LEU A 154 -4.63 2.50 7.07
C LEU A 154 -4.65 2.68 5.55
N TYR A 155 -3.78 1.97 4.83
CA TYR A 155 -3.79 1.97 3.36
C TYR A 155 -5.09 1.39 2.79
N ILE A 156 -5.54 0.24 3.31
CA ILE A 156 -6.80 -0.39 2.87
C ILE A 156 -7.99 0.52 3.17
N LEU A 157 -8.04 1.13 4.35
CA LEU A 157 -9.10 2.09 4.71
C LEU A 157 -9.16 3.24 3.70
N TRP A 158 -8.01 3.77 3.30
CA TRP A 158 -7.90 4.79 2.27
C TRP A 158 -8.41 4.30 0.91
N LEU A 159 -8.03 3.09 0.48
CA LEU A 159 -8.50 2.51 -0.78
C LEU A 159 -10.02 2.30 -0.78
N VAL A 160 -10.59 1.85 0.33
CA VAL A 160 -12.05 1.68 0.50
C VAL A 160 -12.76 3.03 0.40
N PHE A 161 -12.23 4.07 1.03
CA PHE A 161 -12.74 5.43 0.87
C PHE A 161 -12.74 5.88 -0.60
N LEU A 162 -11.63 5.70 -1.31
CA LEU A 162 -11.55 6.02 -2.75
C LEU A 162 -12.53 5.20 -3.59
N PHE A 163 -12.74 3.93 -3.25
CA PHE A 163 -13.67 3.05 -3.97
C PHE A 163 -15.11 3.56 -3.90
N PHE A 164 -15.57 3.96 -2.72
CA PHE A 164 -16.91 4.55 -2.57
C PHE A 164 -17.02 5.94 -3.18
N LEU A 165 -15.98 6.76 -3.05
CA LEU A 165 -15.92 8.08 -3.69
C LEU A 165 -16.06 7.96 -5.21
N GLN A 166 -15.30 7.04 -5.82
CA GLN A 166 -15.35 6.81 -7.26
C GLN A 166 -16.68 6.19 -7.70
N LEU A 167 -17.27 5.31 -6.90
CA LEU A 167 -18.59 4.77 -7.17
C LEU A 167 -19.64 5.90 -7.21
N ALA A 168 -19.60 6.81 -6.25
CA ALA A 168 -20.50 7.98 -6.24
C ALA A 168 -20.31 8.84 -7.50
N VAL A 169 -19.07 9.07 -7.93
CA VAL A 169 -18.76 9.79 -9.18
C VAL A 169 -19.30 9.04 -10.40
N ASN A 170 -19.14 7.72 -10.47
CA ASN A 170 -19.61 6.91 -11.61
C ASN A 170 -21.14 6.84 -11.73
N LEU A 171 -21.86 7.05 -10.63
CA LEU A 171 -23.34 7.04 -10.61
C LEU A 171 -23.95 8.41 -10.93
N HIS A 172 -23.19 9.50 -10.80
CA HIS A 172 -23.65 10.86 -11.00
C HIS A 172 -23.16 11.48 -12.32
N GLY A 173 -22.18 10.86 -12.97
CA GLY A 173 -21.63 11.21 -14.29
C GLY A 173 -22.17 10.32 -15.37
#